data_7176963025eeeef06a74f7e182c662f4
#
_entry.id   7176963025eeeef06a74f7e182c662f4
#
_cell.length_a   1.000
_cell.length_b   1.000
_cell.length_c   1.000
_cell.angle_alpha   90.00
_cell.angle_beta   90.00
_cell.angle_gamma   90.00
#
_symmetry.space_group_name_H-M   'P 1'
#
loop_
_entity.id
_entity.type
_entity.pdbx_description
1 polymer ?
#
loop_
_entity_poly.entity_id
_entity_poly.type
_entity_poly.pdbx_seq_one_letter_code
_entity_poly.pdbx_strand_id
1 'polypeptide(L)'
;MQQSLLQKLKNRLPGLLLLAGLILAVTHIGELENFVHLVRRAEPVWLVAALFLQLTTYLCVAAVWYLSLRVAGTHYPLLPLIPLGIAKLFSDQAVPSGGISGTAFFMAALNHRGIPNQLCMATLLLSLVAYYGAYLIAALATLGLLHFYHAVHVWIVAVVIVFSLVAAGIPTGALWLRNLQYQELPKILQHTPGLKQLMHDVADAPDELMHKPLLMIIATLLHLSVFLLDSATLWVMLQVVGIPVSIWAVFPCFVLASMVATIGPIPLGLGSFEATCVGMLGVMGVPVEAALTATLLLRGFTLWLPMLPGMWMVRWALR
;
A
#
# COMPACT_ATOMS: atom_id res chain seq x y z
N MET A 1 -33.78 9.50 3.46
CA MET A 1 -33.55 8.32 2.59
C MET A 1 -32.06 7.99 2.39
N GLN A 2 -31.18 8.98 2.22
CA GLN A 2 -29.72 8.77 2.05
C GLN A 2 -29.01 8.21 3.30
N GLN A 3 -29.35 8.64 4.51
CA GLN A 3 -28.77 8.12 5.76
C GLN A 3 -29.03 6.62 5.98
N SER A 4 -30.20 6.12 5.55
CA SER A 4 -30.53 4.70 5.66
C SER A 4 -29.73 3.82 4.68
N LEU A 5 -29.37 4.34 3.51
CA LEU A 5 -28.54 3.65 2.52
C LEU A 5 -27.08 3.56 2.97
N LEU A 6 -26.53 4.64 3.50
CA LEU A 6 -25.16 4.65 4.04
C LEU A 6 -25.04 3.72 5.25
N GLN A 7 -26.05 3.69 6.13
CA GLN A 7 -26.07 2.79 7.28
C GLN A 7 -26.21 1.31 6.88
N LYS A 8 -27.03 1.01 5.85
CA LYS A 8 -27.14 -0.33 5.27
C LYS A 8 -25.83 -0.76 4.56
N LEU A 9 -25.16 0.16 3.86
CA LEU A 9 -23.87 -0.11 3.22
C LEU A 9 -22.77 -0.37 4.26
N LYS A 10 -22.73 0.45 5.33
CA LYS A 10 -21.80 0.28 6.46
C LYS A 10 -21.96 -1.09 7.15
N ASN A 11 -23.21 -1.56 7.33
CA ASN A 11 -23.48 -2.86 7.92
C ASN A 11 -23.18 -4.04 6.99
N ARG A 12 -23.19 -3.83 5.66
CA ARG A 12 -22.87 -4.87 4.67
C ARG A 12 -21.42 -4.88 4.21
N LEU A 13 -20.67 -3.79 4.45
CA LEU A 13 -19.29 -3.64 4.04
C LEU A 13 -18.39 -4.82 4.49
N PRO A 14 -18.42 -5.27 5.76
CA PRO A 14 -17.59 -6.41 6.17
C PRO A 14 -17.94 -7.70 5.42
N GLY A 15 -19.21 -7.95 5.17
CA GLY A 15 -19.65 -9.12 4.40
C GLY A 15 -19.22 -9.08 2.92
N LEU A 16 -19.30 -7.90 2.29
CA LEU A 16 -18.86 -7.69 0.93
C LEU A 16 -17.34 -7.83 0.80
N LEU A 17 -16.58 -7.26 1.74
CA LEU A 17 -15.11 -7.41 1.77
C LEU A 17 -14.69 -8.87 1.96
N LEU A 18 -15.38 -9.61 2.83
CA LEU A 18 -15.11 -11.03 3.05
C LEU A 18 -15.44 -11.86 1.80
N LEU A 19 -16.57 -11.59 1.15
CA LEU A 19 -16.95 -12.29 -0.08
C LEU A 19 -15.94 -12.00 -1.20
N ALA A 20 -15.57 -10.74 -1.39
CA ALA A 20 -14.58 -10.34 -2.39
C ALA A 20 -13.20 -10.96 -2.10
N GLY A 21 -12.75 -10.98 -0.84
CA GLY A 21 -11.52 -11.65 -0.42
C GLY A 21 -11.55 -13.16 -0.64
N LEU A 22 -12.69 -13.80 -0.41
CA LEU A 22 -12.89 -15.23 -0.69
C LEU A 22 -12.83 -15.53 -2.18
N ILE A 23 -13.49 -14.72 -3.00
CA ILE A 23 -13.45 -14.86 -4.47
C ILE A 23 -11.99 -14.71 -4.96
N LEU A 24 -11.26 -13.70 -4.47
CA LEU A 24 -9.85 -13.50 -4.81
C LEU A 24 -9.00 -14.72 -4.41
N ALA A 25 -9.16 -15.24 -3.21
CA ALA A 25 -8.44 -16.42 -2.74
C ALA A 25 -8.74 -17.67 -3.60
N VAL A 26 -10.00 -17.88 -3.96
CA VAL A 26 -10.41 -19.03 -4.82
C VAL A 26 -9.88 -18.88 -6.24
N THR A 27 -9.91 -17.69 -6.82
CA THR A 27 -9.40 -17.46 -8.18
C THR A 27 -7.88 -17.59 -8.30
N HIS A 28 -7.14 -17.43 -7.18
CA HIS A 28 -5.68 -17.51 -7.15
C HIS A 28 -5.16 -18.67 -6.28
N ILE A 29 -5.96 -19.74 -6.15
CA ILE A 29 -5.62 -20.88 -5.29
C ILE A 29 -4.28 -21.54 -5.69
N GLY A 30 -3.97 -21.58 -6.98
CA GLY A 30 -2.71 -22.12 -7.49
C GLY A 30 -1.47 -21.31 -7.03
N GLU A 31 -1.58 -19.99 -6.91
CA GLU A 31 -0.49 -19.16 -6.38
C GLU A 31 -0.30 -19.42 -4.88
N LEU A 32 -1.39 -19.58 -4.13
CA LEU A 32 -1.36 -19.88 -2.72
C LEU A 32 -0.77 -21.27 -2.45
N GLU A 33 -1.11 -22.27 -3.25
CA GLU A 33 -0.54 -23.62 -3.15
C GLU A 33 0.97 -23.61 -3.44
N ASN A 34 1.40 -22.91 -4.49
CA ASN A 34 2.82 -22.71 -4.81
C ASN A 34 3.58 -22.03 -3.65
N PHE A 35 3.01 -20.98 -3.09
CA PHE A 35 3.58 -20.30 -1.94
C PHE A 35 3.78 -21.27 -0.74
N VAL A 36 2.74 -22.03 -0.37
CA VAL A 36 2.82 -23.00 0.73
C VAL A 36 3.89 -24.06 0.46
N HIS A 37 3.99 -24.53 -0.78
CA HIS A 37 5.00 -25.52 -1.16
C HIS A 37 6.42 -24.98 -1.07
N LEU A 38 6.65 -23.71 -1.49
CA LEU A 38 7.96 -23.05 -1.41
C LEU A 38 8.35 -22.78 0.07
N VAL A 39 7.40 -22.31 0.89
CA VAL A 39 7.62 -22.08 2.32
C VAL A 39 8.05 -23.36 3.06
N ARG A 40 7.47 -24.51 2.71
CA ARG A 40 7.83 -25.79 3.34
C ARG A 40 9.28 -26.24 3.04
N ARG A 41 9.88 -25.75 1.97
CA ARG A 41 11.28 -26.06 1.57
C ARG A 41 12.27 -25.02 2.06
N ALA A 42 11.80 -23.85 2.48
CA ALA A 42 12.64 -22.76 2.94
C ALA A 42 13.21 -23.00 4.33
N GLU A 43 14.41 -22.53 4.58
CA GLU A 43 14.99 -22.54 5.93
C GLU A 43 14.18 -21.62 6.85
N PRO A 44 13.76 -22.09 8.04
CA PRO A 44 12.88 -21.34 8.94
C PRO A 44 13.42 -19.98 9.37
N VAL A 45 14.75 -19.83 9.47
CA VAL A 45 15.39 -18.58 9.89
C VAL A 45 15.08 -17.42 8.95
N TRP A 46 15.08 -17.68 7.64
CA TRP A 46 14.77 -16.67 6.63
C TRP A 46 13.27 -16.30 6.61
N LEU A 47 12.41 -17.29 6.88
CA LEU A 47 10.96 -17.05 6.99
C LEU A 47 10.63 -16.18 8.19
N VAL A 48 11.30 -16.41 9.33
CA VAL A 48 11.16 -15.55 10.52
C VAL A 48 11.68 -14.14 10.24
N ALA A 49 12.82 -14.01 9.55
CA ALA A 49 13.35 -12.71 9.15
C ALA A 49 12.36 -11.95 8.25
N ALA A 50 11.78 -12.61 7.24
CA ALA A 50 10.78 -12.02 6.37
C ALA A 50 9.52 -11.58 7.12
N LEU A 51 9.03 -12.42 8.04
CA LEU A 51 7.88 -12.09 8.88
C LEU A 51 8.16 -10.86 9.75
N PHE A 52 9.34 -10.79 10.36
CA PHE A 52 9.74 -9.63 11.15
C PHE A 52 9.81 -8.35 10.31
N LEU A 53 10.39 -8.40 9.11
CA LEU A 53 10.42 -7.28 8.17
C LEU A 53 9.00 -6.82 7.83
N GLN A 54 8.10 -7.75 7.50
CA GLN A 54 6.72 -7.41 7.16
C GLN A 54 5.91 -6.85 8.34
N LEU A 55 6.09 -7.37 9.56
CA LEU A 55 5.47 -6.77 10.74
C LEU A 55 5.98 -5.35 10.98
N THR A 56 7.26 -5.09 10.69
CA THR A 56 7.86 -3.75 10.81
C THR A 56 7.28 -2.78 9.77
N THR A 57 6.93 -3.23 8.56
CA THR A 57 6.24 -2.35 7.58
C THR A 57 4.89 -1.87 8.11
N TYR A 58 4.09 -2.76 8.72
CA TYR A 58 2.81 -2.38 9.33
C TYR A 58 2.99 -1.43 10.52
N LEU A 59 4.05 -1.63 11.31
CA LEU A 59 4.40 -0.72 12.40
C LEU A 59 4.75 0.67 11.86
N CYS A 60 5.52 0.78 10.77
CA CYS A 60 5.85 2.06 10.14
C CYS A 60 4.60 2.80 9.67
N VAL A 61 3.68 2.11 8.98
CA VAL A 61 2.41 2.71 8.53
C VAL A 61 1.55 3.15 9.72
N ALA A 62 1.41 2.28 10.74
CA ALA A 62 0.66 2.61 11.96
C ALA A 62 1.29 3.80 12.71
N ALA A 63 2.63 3.93 12.70
CA ALA A 63 3.34 5.04 13.32
C ALA A 63 3.04 6.38 12.63
N VAL A 64 2.88 6.41 11.29
CA VAL A 64 2.44 7.62 10.56
C VAL A 64 1.08 8.08 11.09
N TRP A 65 0.10 7.17 11.20
CA TRP A 65 -1.24 7.50 11.69
C TRP A 65 -1.22 7.91 13.16
N TYR A 66 -0.47 7.19 13.98
CA TYR A 66 -0.29 7.51 15.39
C TYR A 66 0.25 8.93 15.61
N LEU A 67 1.33 9.28 14.90
CA LEU A 67 1.95 10.60 15.00
C LEU A 67 1.01 11.70 14.49
N SER A 68 0.28 11.44 13.40
CA SER A 68 -0.71 12.39 12.86
C SER A 68 -1.81 12.67 13.86
N LEU A 69 -2.41 11.64 14.46
CA LEU A 69 -3.46 11.77 15.46
C LEU A 69 -2.94 12.48 16.72
N ARG A 70 -1.73 12.14 17.17
CA ARG A 70 -1.10 12.75 18.34
C ARG A 70 -0.80 14.23 18.15
N VAL A 71 -0.29 14.63 16.99
CA VAL A 71 -0.03 16.04 16.65
C VAL A 71 -1.33 16.85 16.56
N ALA A 72 -2.43 16.20 16.16
CA ALA A 72 -3.78 16.79 16.17
C ALA A 72 -4.44 16.80 17.56
N GLY A 73 -3.72 16.47 18.63
CA GLY A 73 -4.24 16.48 20.01
C GLY A 73 -5.08 15.26 20.39
N THR A 74 -5.18 14.26 19.51
CA THR A 74 -5.96 13.04 19.77
C THR A 74 -5.05 11.92 20.27
N HIS A 75 -5.25 11.46 21.49
CA HIS A 75 -4.46 10.38 22.08
C HIS A 75 -5.09 9.05 21.75
N TYR A 76 -4.57 8.37 20.72
CA TYR A 76 -4.96 7.02 20.37
C TYR A 76 -3.72 6.11 20.40
N PRO A 77 -3.77 4.92 21.05
CA PRO A 77 -2.59 4.05 21.19
C PRO A 77 -2.11 3.48 19.84
N LEU A 78 -0.80 3.25 19.72
CA LEU A 78 -0.17 2.74 18.49
C LEU A 78 -0.57 1.30 18.18
N LEU A 79 -0.59 0.43 19.19
CA LEU A 79 -0.79 -1.02 19.01
C LEU A 79 -2.10 -1.38 18.29
N PRO A 80 -3.27 -0.77 18.59
CA PRO A 80 -4.50 -1.03 17.85
C PRO A 80 -4.51 -0.52 16.40
N LEU A 81 -3.59 0.38 16.02
CA LEU A 81 -3.46 0.86 14.65
C LEU A 81 -2.77 -0.18 13.74
N ILE A 82 -1.96 -1.07 14.27
CA ILE A 82 -1.28 -2.12 13.50
C ILE A 82 -2.30 -3.09 12.84
N PRO A 83 -3.20 -3.75 13.60
CA PRO A 83 -4.24 -4.59 12.99
C PRO A 83 -5.20 -3.80 12.09
N LEU A 84 -5.41 -2.51 12.35
CA LEU A 84 -6.18 -1.64 11.47
C LEU A 84 -5.49 -1.45 10.12
N GLY A 85 -4.14 -1.36 10.11
CA GLY A 85 -3.34 -1.29 8.89
C GLY A 85 -3.47 -2.56 8.04
N ILE A 86 -3.39 -3.74 8.67
CA ILE A 86 -3.56 -5.02 7.99
C ILE A 86 -4.99 -5.16 7.43
N ALA A 87 -6.00 -4.76 8.20
CA ALA A 87 -7.38 -4.78 7.75
C ALA A 87 -7.67 -3.78 6.62
N LYS A 88 -7.03 -2.59 6.66
CA LYS A 88 -7.08 -1.62 5.55
C LYS A 88 -6.46 -2.20 4.29
N LEU A 89 -5.26 -2.79 4.39
CA LEU A 89 -4.59 -3.45 3.27
C LEU A 89 -5.47 -4.56 2.66
N PHE A 90 -6.05 -5.43 3.52
CA PHE A 90 -7.02 -6.43 3.07
C PHE A 90 -8.19 -5.80 2.32
N SER A 91 -8.77 -4.71 2.83
CA SER A 91 -9.89 -4.02 2.19
C SER A 91 -9.52 -3.47 0.81
N ASP A 92 -8.32 -2.90 0.68
CA ASP A 92 -7.81 -2.37 -0.60
C ASP A 92 -7.54 -3.49 -1.61
N GLN A 93 -7.11 -4.66 -1.14
CA GLN A 93 -6.84 -5.83 -1.99
C GLN A 93 -8.12 -6.59 -2.37
N ALA A 94 -9.06 -6.75 -1.42
CA ALA A 94 -10.30 -7.48 -1.65
C ALA A 94 -11.23 -6.75 -2.65
N VAL A 95 -11.23 -5.41 -2.62
CA VAL A 95 -12.01 -4.59 -3.56
C VAL A 95 -11.06 -3.65 -4.29
N PRO A 96 -10.68 -3.95 -5.54
CA PRO A 96 -9.74 -3.15 -6.32
C PRO A 96 -10.38 -1.83 -6.75
N SER A 97 -10.45 -0.90 -5.81
CA SER A 97 -11.08 0.42 -5.96
C SER A 97 -10.07 1.58 -5.94
N GLY A 98 -8.78 1.29 -6.18
CA GLY A 98 -7.73 2.31 -6.12
C GLY A 98 -7.52 2.91 -4.71
N GLY A 99 -7.74 2.12 -3.64
CA GLY A 99 -7.54 2.55 -2.25
C GLY A 99 -8.80 3.16 -1.59
N ILE A 100 -9.91 3.31 -2.32
CA ILE A 100 -11.15 3.89 -1.77
C ILE A 100 -11.76 2.96 -0.71
N SER A 101 -11.73 1.65 -0.93
CA SER A 101 -12.29 0.66 0.01
C SER A 101 -11.56 0.66 1.35
N GLY A 102 -10.23 0.67 1.36
CA GLY A 102 -9.45 0.77 2.58
C GLY A 102 -9.57 2.12 3.26
N THR A 103 -9.70 3.20 2.49
CA THR A 103 -9.97 4.54 3.03
C THR A 103 -11.33 4.57 3.75
N ALA A 104 -12.38 4.09 3.12
CA ALA A 104 -13.71 4.00 3.72
C ALA A 104 -13.73 3.11 4.97
N PHE A 105 -13.02 1.98 4.92
CA PHE A 105 -12.85 1.08 6.06
C PHE A 105 -12.13 1.78 7.22
N PHE A 106 -11.00 2.44 6.96
CA PHE A 106 -10.21 3.15 7.96
C PHE A 106 -11.04 4.23 8.67
N MET A 107 -11.74 5.06 7.89
CA MET A 107 -12.62 6.10 8.42
C MET A 107 -13.73 5.50 9.30
N ALA A 108 -14.39 4.43 8.82
CA ALA A 108 -15.43 3.76 9.58
C ALA A 108 -14.90 3.20 10.91
N ALA A 109 -13.73 2.56 10.88
CA ALA A 109 -13.13 1.94 12.05
C ALA A 109 -12.68 2.96 13.12
N LEU A 110 -12.10 4.09 12.71
CA LEU A 110 -11.70 5.16 13.64
C LEU A 110 -12.90 5.99 14.14
N ASN A 111 -13.86 6.24 13.27
CA ASN A 111 -15.08 6.93 13.66
C ASN A 111 -15.88 6.14 14.72
N HIS A 112 -15.94 4.81 14.60
CA HIS A 112 -16.51 3.93 15.64
C HIS A 112 -15.82 4.08 17.01
N ARG A 113 -14.57 4.55 17.00
CA ARG A 113 -13.77 4.80 18.21
C ARG A 113 -13.81 6.27 18.65
N GLY A 114 -14.73 7.06 18.10
CA GLY A 114 -14.96 8.45 18.48
C GLY A 114 -14.01 9.47 17.84
N ILE A 115 -13.21 9.07 16.84
CA ILE A 115 -12.35 9.99 16.11
C ILE A 115 -13.15 10.66 14.99
N PRO A 116 -13.19 12.00 14.91
CA PRO A 116 -13.95 12.72 13.87
C PRO A 116 -13.50 12.37 12.45
N ASN A 117 -14.43 12.30 11.50
CA ASN A 117 -14.14 12.00 10.09
C ASN A 117 -13.10 12.95 9.49
N GLN A 118 -13.19 14.26 9.82
CA GLN A 118 -12.28 15.28 9.33
C GLN A 118 -10.83 14.97 9.73
N LEU A 119 -10.61 14.50 10.96
CA LEU A 119 -9.29 14.14 11.44
C LEU A 119 -8.79 12.83 10.83
N CYS A 120 -9.68 11.84 10.64
CA CYS A 120 -9.35 10.63 9.91
C CYS A 120 -8.91 10.95 8.47
N MET A 121 -9.64 11.85 7.80
CA MET A 121 -9.31 12.28 6.43
C MET A 121 -7.99 13.06 6.37
N ALA A 122 -7.74 14.00 7.31
CA ALA A 122 -6.47 14.72 7.38
C ALA A 122 -5.28 13.75 7.56
N THR A 123 -5.44 12.74 8.41
CA THR A 123 -4.43 11.68 8.64
C THR A 123 -4.15 10.90 7.36
N LEU A 124 -5.20 10.52 6.61
CA LEU A 124 -5.06 9.80 5.34
C LEU A 124 -4.43 10.66 4.25
N LEU A 125 -4.81 11.94 4.14
CA LEU A 125 -4.21 12.88 3.18
C LEU A 125 -2.74 13.10 3.46
N LEU A 126 -2.35 13.32 4.72
CA LEU A 126 -0.95 13.42 5.11
C LEU A 126 -0.18 12.15 4.75
N SER A 127 -0.74 10.97 5.09
CA SER A 127 -0.14 9.68 4.75
C SER A 127 0.00 9.50 3.24
N LEU A 128 -0.98 9.93 2.44
CA LEU A 128 -0.97 9.88 0.98
C LEU A 128 0.17 10.74 0.40
N VAL A 129 0.27 12.01 0.84
CA VAL A 129 1.32 12.93 0.38
C VAL A 129 2.70 12.40 0.76
N ALA A 130 2.86 11.95 2.01
CA ALA A 130 4.12 11.40 2.51
C ALA A 130 4.50 10.10 1.78
N TYR A 131 3.54 9.22 1.48
CA TYR A 131 3.76 7.98 0.73
C TYR A 131 4.27 8.24 -0.69
N TYR A 132 3.60 9.13 -1.44
CA TYR A 132 4.06 9.46 -2.79
C TYR A 132 5.35 10.26 -2.79
N GLY A 133 5.60 11.09 -1.77
CA GLY A 133 6.90 11.73 -1.54
C GLY A 133 8.02 10.71 -1.34
N ALA A 134 7.81 9.72 -0.48
CA ALA A 134 8.74 8.61 -0.26
C ALA A 134 8.97 7.79 -1.54
N TYR A 135 7.90 7.56 -2.30
CA TYR A 135 7.99 6.81 -3.55
C TYR A 135 8.79 7.55 -4.61
N LEU A 136 8.65 8.87 -4.73
CA LEU A 136 9.49 9.69 -5.61
C LEU A 136 10.97 9.63 -5.20
N ILE A 137 11.27 9.68 -3.90
CA ILE A 137 12.64 9.50 -3.39
C ILE A 137 13.17 8.11 -3.76
N ALA A 138 12.38 7.06 -3.56
CA ALA A 138 12.75 5.69 -3.93
C ALA A 138 12.95 5.55 -5.45
N ALA A 139 12.14 6.23 -6.27
CA ALA A 139 12.27 6.26 -7.73
C ALA A 139 13.58 6.91 -8.18
N LEU A 140 13.94 8.04 -7.58
CA LEU A 140 15.22 8.73 -7.87
C LEU A 140 16.41 7.91 -7.40
N ALA A 141 16.32 7.29 -6.21
CA ALA A 141 17.35 6.37 -5.71
C ALA A 141 17.51 5.16 -6.64
N THR A 142 16.42 4.63 -7.18
CA THR A 142 16.44 3.55 -8.19
C THR A 142 17.22 3.94 -9.44
N LEU A 143 16.97 5.13 -9.99
CA LEU A 143 17.73 5.61 -11.15
C LEU A 143 19.23 5.77 -10.83
N GLY A 144 19.56 6.32 -9.66
CA GLY A 144 20.94 6.47 -9.21
C GLY A 144 21.65 5.12 -9.07
N LEU A 145 21.01 4.12 -8.45
CA LEU A 145 21.56 2.77 -8.30
C LEU A 145 21.71 2.07 -9.66
N LEU A 146 20.70 2.15 -10.52
CA LEU A 146 20.78 1.55 -11.87
C LEU A 146 21.86 2.22 -12.74
N HIS A 147 22.08 3.52 -12.57
CA HIS A 147 23.20 4.21 -13.22
C HIS A 147 24.54 3.65 -12.74
N PHE A 148 24.69 3.44 -11.45
CA PHE A 148 25.90 2.84 -10.86
C PHE A 148 26.15 1.41 -11.36
N TYR A 149 25.08 0.62 -11.56
CA TYR A 149 25.17 -0.73 -12.14
C TYR A 149 25.24 -0.77 -13.68
N HIS A 150 25.31 0.38 -14.35
CA HIS A 150 25.28 0.50 -15.81
C HIS A 150 24.06 -0.17 -16.46
N ALA A 151 22.96 -0.27 -15.74
CA ALA A 151 21.74 -0.97 -16.13
C ALA A 151 20.58 0.00 -16.51
N VAL A 152 20.88 1.28 -16.76
CA VAL A 152 19.87 2.27 -17.17
C VAL A 152 19.54 2.07 -18.65
N HIS A 153 18.27 1.74 -18.91
CA HIS A 153 17.71 1.66 -20.26
C HIS A 153 16.63 2.74 -20.45
N VAL A 154 16.42 3.16 -21.71
CA VAL A 154 15.44 4.23 -22.05
C VAL A 154 14.04 3.92 -21.52
N TRP A 155 13.59 2.68 -21.58
CA TRP A 155 12.28 2.27 -21.06
C TRP A 155 12.17 2.45 -19.53
N ILE A 156 13.25 2.25 -18.77
CA ILE A 156 13.27 2.46 -17.32
C ILE A 156 13.05 3.95 -17.01
N VAL A 157 13.75 4.82 -17.72
CA VAL A 157 13.60 6.26 -17.59
C VAL A 157 12.17 6.69 -17.93
N ALA A 158 11.60 6.13 -19.00
CA ALA A 158 10.21 6.38 -19.38
C ALA A 158 9.21 5.96 -18.27
N VAL A 159 9.37 4.76 -17.70
CA VAL A 159 8.55 4.28 -16.56
C VAL A 159 8.69 5.23 -15.37
N VAL A 160 9.89 5.64 -15.00
CA VAL A 160 10.11 6.56 -13.87
C VAL A 160 9.48 7.92 -14.13
N ILE A 161 9.58 8.46 -15.36
CA ILE A 161 8.93 9.74 -15.70
C ILE A 161 7.41 9.63 -15.60
N VAL A 162 6.80 8.62 -16.25
CA VAL A 162 5.35 8.40 -16.21
C VAL A 162 4.89 8.20 -14.78
N PHE A 163 5.60 7.36 -14.01
CA PHE A 163 5.30 7.17 -12.59
C PHE A 163 5.39 8.47 -11.79
N SER A 164 6.45 9.28 -12.01
CA SER A 164 6.64 10.56 -11.30
C SER A 164 5.49 11.53 -11.57
N LEU A 165 4.96 11.56 -12.80
CA LEU A 165 3.77 12.35 -13.13
C LEU A 165 2.53 11.85 -12.38
N VAL A 166 2.33 10.54 -12.29
CA VAL A 166 1.24 9.93 -11.53
C VAL A 166 1.42 10.18 -10.03
N ALA A 167 2.63 9.99 -9.52
CA ALA A 167 2.96 10.18 -8.11
C ALA A 167 2.86 11.64 -7.63
N ALA A 168 3.08 12.60 -8.51
CA ALA A 168 2.81 14.00 -8.25
C ALA A 168 1.33 14.35 -8.45
N GLY A 169 0.70 13.77 -9.47
CA GLY A 169 -0.69 14.04 -9.85
C GLY A 169 -1.71 13.59 -8.80
N ILE A 170 -1.51 12.41 -8.18
CA ILE A 170 -2.46 11.88 -7.19
C ILE A 170 -2.56 12.78 -5.94
N PRO A 171 -1.46 13.12 -5.23
CA PRO A 171 -1.55 13.99 -4.05
C PRO A 171 -1.96 15.42 -4.42
N THR A 172 -1.48 15.97 -5.53
CA THR A 172 -1.90 17.31 -5.98
C THR A 172 -3.38 17.34 -6.35
N GLY A 173 -3.89 16.30 -7.03
CA GLY A 173 -5.30 16.14 -7.32
C GLY A 173 -6.15 15.99 -6.06
N ALA A 174 -5.70 15.23 -5.07
CA ALA A 174 -6.39 15.08 -3.79
C ALA A 174 -6.45 16.41 -3.02
N LEU A 175 -5.34 17.18 -3.03
CA LEU A 175 -5.29 18.51 -2.40
C LEU A 175 -6.12 19.54 -3.19
N TRP A 176 -6.12 19.46 -4.52
CA TRP A 176 -6.94 20.34 -5.36
C TRP A 176 -8.44 20.08 -5.16
N LEU A 177 -8.84 18.83 -4.94
CA LEU A 177 -10.21 18.44 -4.65
C LEU A 177 -10.79 19.12 -3.39
N ARG A 178 -9.94 19.55 -2.45
CA ARG A 178 -10.35 20.33 -1.27
C ARG A 178 -10.94 21.68 -1.65
N ASN A 179 -10.41 22.30 -2.70
CA ASN A 179 -10.80 23.65 -3.12
C ASN A 179 -11.99 23.64 -4.09
N LEU A 180 -12.38 22.45 -4.58
CA LEU A 180 -13.50 22.29 -5.51
C LEU A 180 -14.83 22.21 -4.76
N GLN A 181 -15.80 23.01 -5.21
CA GLN A 181 -17.19 22.84 -4.78
C GLN A 181 -17.81 21.63 -5.50
N TYR A 182 -18.60 20.84 -4.76
CA TYR A 182 -19.30 19.67 -5.33
C TYR A 182 -20.12 20.00 -6.58
N GLN A 183 -20.64 21.21 -6.66
CA GLN A 183 -21.43 21.71 -7.79
C GLN A 183 -20.63 21.91 -9.08
N GLU A 184 -19.30 22.08 -8.98
CA GLU A 184 -18.39 22.28 -10.11
C GLU A 184 -17.98 20.97 -10.79
N LEU A 185 -18.33 19.82 -10.16
CA LEU A 185 -18.02 18.52 -10.75
C LEU A 185 -18.89 18.20 -11.97
N PRO A 186 -18.35 17.44 -12.94
CA PRO A 186 -19.14 16.87 -14.03
C PRO A 186 -20.34 16.08 -13.48
N LYS A 187 -21.52 16.22 -14.10
CA LYS A 187 -22.76 15.57 -13.66
C LYS A 187 -22.65 14.07 -13.46
N ILE A 188 -21.79 13.41 -14.23
CA ILE A 188 -21.51 11.96 -14.12
C ILE A 188 -20.91 11.64 -12.73
N LEU A 189 -19.99 12.45 -12.24
CA LEU A 189 -19.33 12.27 -10.93
C LEU A 189 -20.27 12.63 -9.78
N GLN A 190 -21.16 13.59 -9.95
CA GLN A 190 -22.14 13.98 -8.93
C GLN A 190 -23.13 12.85 -8.56
N HIS A 191 -23.34 11.88 -9.46
CA HIS A 191 -24.21 10.72 -9.21
C HIS A 191 -23.50 9.56 -8.48
N THR A 192 -22.20 9.67 -8.23
CA THR A 192 -21.45 8.63 -7.52
C THR A 192 -21.83 8.62 -6.04
N PRO A 193 -22.41 7.51 -5.52
CA PRO A 193 -22.82 7.43 -4.12
C PRO A 193 -21.62 7.61 -3.18
N GLY A 194 -21.74 8.50 -2.20
CA GLY A 194 -20.69 8.76 -1.21
C GLY A 194 -19.66 9.81 -1.63
N LEU A 195 -19.55 10.19 -2.90
CA LEU A 195 -18.57 11.19 -3.36
C LEU A 195 -18.79 12.54 -2.68
N LYS A 196 -20.04 12.98 -2.54
CA LYS A 196 -20.38 14.23 -1.84
C LYS A 196 -19.86 14.23 -0.40
N GLN A 197 -20.04 13.11 0.33
CA GLN A 197 -19.57 12.97 1.70
C GLN A 197 -18.04 12.96 1.76
N LEU A 198 -17.39 12.23 0.86
CA LEU A 198 -15.94 12.18 0.77
C LEU A 198 -15.34 13.57 0.49
N MET A 199 -15.92 14.33 -0.44
CA MET A 199 -15.48 15.71 -0.75
C MET A 199 -15.65 16.64 0.44
N HIS A 200 -16.77 16.51 1.15
CA HIS A 200 -17.01 17.29 2.38
C HIS A 200 -15.95 16.95 3.44
N ASP A 201 -15.69 15.66 3.67
CA ASP A 201 -14.69 15.21 4.63
C ASP A 201 -13.26 15.65 4.23
N VAL A 202 -12.97 15.71 2.92
CA VAL A 202 -11.69 16.22 2.38
C VAL A 202 -11.60 17.74 2.54
N ALA A 203 -12.68 18.48 2.23
CA ALA A 203 -12.71 19.94 2.34
C ALA A 203 -12.59 20.41 3.79
N ASP A 204 -13.24 19.71 4.71
CA ASP A 204 -13.24 20.01 6.14
C ASP A 204 -12.02 19.47 6.90
N ALA A 205 -11.14 18.73 6.22
CA ALA A 205 -9.94 18.17 6.84
C ALA A 205 -9.01 19.30 7.33
N PRO A 206 -8.55 19.29 8.59
CA PRO A 206 -7.66 20.32 9.13
C PRO A 206 -6.35 20.46 8.35
N ASP A 207 -6.00 21.69 7.95
CA ASP A 207 -4.76 21.99 7.24
C ASP A 207 -3.52 21.90 8.12
N GLU A 208 -3.72 22.04 9.42
CA GLU A 208 -2.62 22.15 10.39
C GLU A 208 -1.63 21.00 10.32
N LEU A 209 -2.08 19.78 10.03
CA LEU A 209 -1.22 18.60 9.91
C LEU A 209 -0.25 18.71 8.73
N MET A 210 -0.70 19.27 7.60
CA MET A 210 0.12 19.40 6.40
C MET A 210 1.14 20.54 6.50
N HIS A 211 0.86 21.54 7.34
CA HIS A 211 1.78 22.65 7.63
C HIS A 211 2.82 22.33 8.72
N LYS A 212 2.88 21.08 9.20
CA LYS A 212 3.91 20.60 10.16
C LYS A 212 5.06 19.92 9.41
N PRO A 213 6.13 20.64 9.01
CA PRO A 213 7.19 20.07 8.16
C PRO A 213 7.88 18.88 8.81
N LEU A 214 8.11 18.91 10.11
CA LEU A 214 8.73 17.80 10.84
C LEU A 214 7.86 16.52 10.76
N LEU A 215 6.54 16.64 10.91
CA LEU A 215 5.62 15.51 10.80
C LEU A 215 5.64 14.93 9.37
N MET A 216 5.63 15.81 8.36
CA MET A 216 5.70 15.39 6.96
C MET A 216 7.01 14.65 6.65
N ILE A 217 8.16 15.17 7.13
CA ILE A 217 9.46 14.51 6.95
C ILE A 217 9.47 13.14 7.64
N ILE A 218 9.03 13.05 8.89
CA ILE A 218 8.99 11.78 9.63
C ILE A 218 8.05 10.78 8.92
N ALA A 219 6.87 11.21 8.49
CA ALA A 219 5.94 10.36 7.75
C ALA A 219 6.53 9.86 6.42
N THR A 220 7.23 10.74 5.68
CA THR A 220 7.92 10.38 4.45
C THR A 220 9.05 9.38 4.71
N LEU A 221 9.84 9.56 5.76
CA LEU A 221 10.90 8.62 6.14
C LEU A 221 10.34 7.27 6.58
N LEU A 222 9.22 7.25 7.32
CA LEU A 222 8.54 6.00 7.69
C LEU A 222 8.02 5.26 6.45
N HIS A 223 7.42 5.97 5.49
CA HIS A 223 7.00 5.35 4.22
C HIS A 223 8.19 4.91 3.36
N LEU A 224 9.31 5.67 3.35
CA LEU A 224 10.54 5.23 2.67
C LEU A 224 11.10 3.95 3.31
N SER A 225 11.03 3.84 4.65
CA SER A 225 11.41 2.61 5.35
C SER A 225 10.56 1.42 4.92
N VAL A 226 9.28 1.59 4.58
CA VAL A 226 8.45 0.51 4.03
C VAL A 226 9.04 -0.01 2.71
N PHE A 227 9.43 0.86 1.76
CA PHE A 227 10.07 0.42 0.51
C PHE A 227 11.39 -0.31 0.75
N LEU A 228 12.19 0.13 1.73
CA LEU A 228 13.45 -0.53 2.11
C LEU A 228 13.18 -1.91 2.72
N LEU A 229 12.20 -2.02 3.61
CA LEU A 229 11.82 -3.28 4.29
C LEU A 229 11.24 -4.29 3.30
N ASP A 230 10.40 -3.86 2.36
CA ASP A 230 9.85 -4.73 1.32
C ASP A 230 10.96 -5.21 0.36
N SER A 231 11.89 -4.32 0.00
CA SER A 231 13.07 -4.69 -0.79
C SER A 231 13.98 -5.65 -0.03
N ALA A 232 14.14 -5.44 1.29
CA ALA A 232 14.87 -6.36 2.15
C ALA A 232 14.17 -7.71 2.25
N THR A 233 12.83 -7.74 2.25
CA THR A 233 12.06 -8.99 2.19
C THR A 233 12.35 -9.74 0.89
N LEU A 234 12.37 -9.06 -0.27
CA LEU A 234 12.77 -9.67 -1.54
C LEU A 234 14.20 -10.21 -1.49
N TRP A 235 15.11 -9.44 -0.90
CA TRP A 235 16.49 -9.88 -0.71
C TRP A 235 16.58 -11.14 0.17
N VAL A 236 15.83 -11.20 1.28
CA VAL A 236 15.72 -12.40 2.12
C VAL A 236 15.19 -13.58 1.32
N MET A 237 14.19 -13.37 0.44
CA MET A 237 13.67 -14.45 -0.42
C MET A 237 14.71 -14.97 -1.42
N LEU A 238 15.60 -14.12 -1.90
CA LEU A 238 16.74 -14.55 -2.73
C LEU A 238 17.76 -15.36 -1.94
N GLN A 239 18.00 -15.04 -0.66
CA GLN A 239 18.81 -15.89 0.22
C GLN A 239 18.18 -17.26 0.46
N VAL A 240 16.85 -17.34 0.63
CA VAL A 240 16.10 -18.62 0.70
C VAL A 240 16.39 -19.51 -0.51
N VAL A 241 16.52 -18.93 -1.68
CA VAL A 241 16.79 -19.65 -2.94
C VAL A 241 18.30 -19.88 -3.16
N GLY A 242 19.14 -19.39 -2.26
CA GLY A 242 20.61 -19.58 -2.31
C GLY A 242 21.33 -18.67 -3.31
N ILE A 243 20.75 -17.53 -3.66
CA ILE A 243 21.34 -16.57 -4.60
C ILE A 243 22.02 -15.42 -3.86
N PRO A 244 23.35 -15.33 -3.85
CA PRO A 244 24.10 -14.26 -3.23
C PRO A 244 24.03 -13.00 -4.11
N VAL A 245 23.13 -12.09 -3.81
CA VAL A 245 22.99 -10.81 -4.51
C VAL A 245 23.02 -9.66 -3.50
N SER A 246 23.54 -8.49 -3.93
CA SER A 246 23.55 -7.31 -3.08
C SER A 246 22.15 -6.74 -2.90
N ILE A 247 21.81 -6.32 -1.68
CA ILE A 247 20.52 -5.64 -1.39
C ILE A 247 20.36 -4.37 -2.24
N TRP A 248 21.45 -3.69 -2.57
CA TRP A 248 21.43 -2.48 -3.41
C TRP A 248 21.12 -2.76 -4.88
N ALA A 249 21.30 -4.01 -5.34
CA ALA A 249 20.85 -4.46 -6.66
C ALA A 249 19.37 -4.88 -6.63
N VAL A 250 18.90 -5.40 -5.49
CA VAL A 250 17.50 -5.85 -5.31
C VAL A 250 16.54 -4.67 -5.14
N PHE A 251 16.95 -3.60 -4.45
CA PHE A 251 16.12 -2.42 -4.22
C PHE A 251 15.52 -1.83 -5.50
N PRO A 252 16.30 -1.51 -6.56
CA PRO A 252 15.76 -1.00 -7.81
C PRO A 252 14.83 -1.99 -8.53
N CYS A 253 15.07 -3.29 -8.41
CA CYS A 253 14.18 -4.31 -8.98
C CYS A 253 12.79 -4.28 -8.34
N PHE A 254 12.74 -4.22 -7.01
CA PHE A 254 11.48 -4.12 -6.26
C PHE A 254 10.74 -2.81 -6.56
N VAL A 255 11.43 -1.67 -6.45
CA VAL A 255 10.80 -0.36 -6.63
C VAL A 255 10.28 -0.20 -8.06
N LEU A 256 11.04 -0.62 -9.07
CA LEU A 256 10.59 -0.56 -10.46
C LEU A 256 9.38 -1.46 -10.73
N ALA A 257 9.38 -2.69 -10.18
CA ALA A 257 8.23 -3.59 -10.26
C ALA A 257 6.99 -2.98 -9.61
N SER A 258 7.16 -2.32 -8.45
CA SER A 258 6.08 -1.61 -7.75
C SER A 258 5.55 -0.44 -8.57
N MET A 259 6.41 0.34 -9.25
CA MET A 259 5.98 1.43 -10.15
C MET A 259 5.14 0.92 -11.31
N VAL A 260 5.61 -0.13 -11.99
CA VAL A 260 4.88 -0.74 -13.11
C VAL A 260 3.53 -1.29 -12.64
N ALA A 261 3.48 -1.93 -11.47
CA ALA A 261 2.23 -2.39 -10.89
C ALA A 261 1.26 -1.24 -10.53
N THR A 262 1.80 -0.09 -10.10
CA THR A 262 0.99 1.09 -9.72
C THR A 262 0.40 1.81 -10.95
N ILE A 263 1.18 1.91 -12.05
CA ILE A 263 0.73 2.55 -13.29
C ILE A 263 -0.19 1.60 -14.09
N GLY A 264 0.03 0.29 -13.95
CA GLY A 264 -0.67 -0.73 -14.73
C GLY A 264 -2.16 -0.77 -14.46
N PRO A 265 -2.97 -1.15 -15.48
CA PRO A 265 -4.42 -1.26 -15.33
C PRO A 265 -4.84 -2.54 -14.59
N ILE A 266 -3.91 -3.43 -14.28
CA ILE A 266 -4.19 -4.73 -13.67
C ILE A 266 -4.33 -4.57 -12.15
N PRO A 267 -5.48 -4.96 -11.56
CA PRO A 267 -5.66 -4.88 -10.12
C PRO A 267 -4.55 -5.64 -9.37
N LEU A 268 -4.08 -5.07 -8.26
CA LEU A 268 -3.01 -5.61 -7.42
C LEU A 268 -1.65 -5.76 -8.13
N GLY A 269 -1.54 -5.32 -9.39
CA GLY A 269 -0.35 -5.50 -10.21
C GLY A 269 -0.02 -6.96 -10.51
N LEU A 270 -1.03 -7.87 -10.46
CA LEU A 270 -0.82 -9.31 -10.70
C LEU A 270 -0.27 -9.54 -12.10
N GLY A 271 0.83 -10.27 -12.20
CA GLY A 271 1.56 -10.51 -13.43
C GLY A 271 2.51 -9.37 -13.82
N SER A 272 2.11 -8.09 -13.71
CA SER A 272 2.94 -6.95 -14.09
C SER A 272 4.09 -6.71 -13.09
N PHE A 273 3.82 -6.84 -11.79
CA PHE A 273 4.83 -6.80 -10.76
C PHE A 273 5.83 -7.95 -10.93
N GLU A 274 5.32 -9.18 -11.05
CA GLU A 274 6.12 -10.39 -11.15
C GLU A 274 7.01 -10.34 -12.40
N ALA A 275 6.44 -10.04 -13.54
CA ALA A 275 7.21 -9.96 -14.80
C ALA A 275 8.32 -8.90 -14.75
N THR A 276 8.00 -7.71 -14.18
CA THR A 276 9.00 -6.64 -14.06
C THR A 276 10.08 -7.00 -13.04
N CYS A 277 9.70 -7.56 -11.89
CA CYS A 277 10.63 -7.95 -10.83
C CYS A 277 11.60 -9.03 -11.34
N VAL A 278 11.07 -10.10 -11.96
CA VAL A 278 11.86 -11.19 -12.54
C VAL A 278 12.77 -10.67 -13.66
N GLY A 279 12.25 -9.83 -14.56
CA GLY A 279 13.03 -9.24 -15.64
C GLY A 279 14.19 -8.38 -15.12
N MET A 280 13.93 -7.55 -14.10
CA MET A 280 14.96 -6.70 -13.50
C MET A 280 16.00 -7.48 -12.69
N LEU A 281 15.57 -8.51 -11.95
CA LEU A 281 16.49 -9.43 -11.27
C LEU A 281 17.38 -10.17 -12.30
N GLY A 282 16.80 -10.55 -13.46
CA GLY A 282 17.56 -11.11 -14.58
C GLY A 282 18.62 -10.17 -15.12
N VAL A 283 18.33 -8.87 -15.25
CA VAL A 283 19.32 -7.82 -15.61
C VAL A 283 20.44 -7.74 -14.57
N MET A 284 20.15 -8.01 -13.30
CA MET A 284 21.15 -8.07 -12.22
C MET A 284 21.89 -9.42 -12.14
N GLY A 285 21.68 -10.33 -13.10
CA GLY A 285 22.37 -11.61 -13.19
C GLY A 285 21.73 -12.75 -12.38
N VAL A 286 20.51 -12.58 -11.87
CA VAL A 286 19.77 -13.64 -11.16
C VAL A 286 19.11 -14.58 -12.19
N PRO A 287 19.29 -15.93 -12.07
CA PRO A 287 18.57 -16.88 -12.91
C PRO A 287 17.05 -16.72 -12.84
N VAL A 288 16.35 -16.88 -13.96
CA VAL A 288 14.90 -16.61 -14.07
C VAL A 288 14.09 -17.45 -13.09
N GLU A 289 14.41 -18.73 -12.90
CA GLU A 289 13.72 -19.64 -11.99
C GLU A 289 13.86 -19.17 -10.52
N ALA A 290 15.07 -18.73 -10.14
CA ALA A 290 15.34 -18.20 -8.81
C ALA A 290 14.63 -16.85 -8.58
N ALA A 291 14.68 -15.96 -9.57
CA ALA A 291 14.00 -14.68 -9.55
C ALA A 291 12.48 -14.84 -9.41
N LEU A 292 11.89 -15.76 -10.19
CA LEU A 292 10.46 -16.07 -10.11
C LEU A 292 10.08 -16.64 -8.74
N THR A 293 10.86 -17.61 -8.25
CA THR A 293 10.63 -18.21 -6.93
C THR A 293 10.68 -17.18 -5.82
N ALA A 294 11.73 -16.33 -5.79
CA ALA A 294 11.88 -15.28 -4.79
C ALA A 294 10.73 -14.23 -4.88
N THR A 295 10.32 -13.88 -6.09
CA THR A 295 9.21 -12.93 -6.32
C THR A 295 7.88 -13.52 -5.85
N LEU A 296 7.58 -14.78 -6.12
CA LEU A 296 6.38 -15.46 -5.63
C LEU A 296 6.37 -15.59 -4.10
N LEU A 297 7.51 -15.90 -3.48
CA LEU A 297 7.64 -15.90 -2.02
C LEU A 297 7.38 -14.50 -1.45
N LEU A 298 7.97 -13.45 -2.04
CA LEU A 298 7.68 -12.07 -1.63
C LEU A 298 6.18 -11.78 -1.70
N ARG A 299 5.52 -12.10 -2.81
CA ARG A 299 4.06 -11.90 -2.96
C ARG A 299 3.27 -12.70 -1.93
N GLY A 300 3.74 -13.89 -1.57
CA GLY A 300 3.19 -14.68 -0.48
C GLY A 300 3.18 -13.90 0.84
N PHE A 301 4.30 -13.25 1.18
CA PHE A 301 4.43 -12.48 2.42
C PHE A 301 3.71 -11.13 2.36
N THR A 302 3.75 -10.42 1.24
CA THR A 302 3.22 -9.06 1.13
C THR A 302 1.73 -9.01 0.76
N LEU A 303 1.21 -10.03 0.06
CA LEU A 303 -0.16 -10.07 -0.43
C LEU A 303 -0.98 -11.16 0.28
N TRP A 304 -0.55 -12.42 0.21
CA TRP A 304 -1.37 -13.56 0.67
C TRP A 304 -1.38 -13.70 2.19
N LEU A 305 -0.22 -13.62 2.84
CA LEU A 305 -0.12 -13.79 4.29
C LEU A 305 -0.98 -12.76 5.07
N PRO A 306 -0.95 -11.45 4.76
CA PRO A 306 -1.78 -10.47 5.47
C PRO A 306 -3.28 -10.59 5.17
N MET A 307 -3.68 -11.22 4.08
CA MET A 307 -5.09 -11.42 3.78
C MET A 307 -5.80 -12.31 4.82
N LEU A 308 -5.13 -13.32 5.35
CA LEU A 308 -5.71 -14.23 6.34
C LEU A 308 -6.09 -13.50 7.64
N PRO A 309 -5.15 -12.84 8.37
CA PRO A 309 -5.51 -12.07 9.55
C PRO A 309 -6.37 -10.83 9.20
N GLY A 310 -6.16 -10.21 8.04
CA GLY A 310 -6.91 -9.04 7.58
C GLY A 310 -8.42 -9.31 7.49
N MET A 311 -8.80 -10.46 6.94
CA MET A 311 -10.18 -10.90 6.86
C MET A 311 -10.86 -11.00 8.24
N TRP A 312 -10.14 -11.50 9.25
CA TRP A 312 -10.65 -11.58 10.61
C TRP A 312 -10.65 -10.21 11.31
N MET A 313 -9.61 -9.41 11.09
CA MET A 313 -9.44 -8.09 11.69
C MET A 313 -10.47 -7.07 11.21
N VAL A 314 -10.98 -7.18 9.97
CA VAL A 314 -12.08 -6.34 9.47
C VAL A 314 -13.34 -6.49 10.34
N ARG A 315 -13.68 -7.71 10.74
CA ARG A 315 -14.82 -7.94 11.64
C ARG A 315 -14.60 -7.33 13.02
N TRP A 316 -13.38 -7.46 13.55
CA TRP A 316 -13.03 -6.92 14.86
C TRP A 316 -12.99 -5.38 14.87
N ALA A 317 -12.48 -4.77 13.82
CA ALA A 317 -12.32 -3.33 13.74
C ALA A 317 -13.62 -2.54 13.61
N LEU A 318 -14.69 -3.18 13.13
CA LEU A 318 -16.03 -2.58 12.94
C LEU A 318 -17.03 -2.95 14.06
N ARG A 319 -16.60 -3.74 15.05
CA ARG A 319 -17.33 -3.98 16.31
C ARG A 319 -16.99 -2.91 17.35
#